data_5b66d75711f108e73275d81a5a03b795
#
_entry.id   5b66d75711f108e73275d81a5a03b795
#
_cell.length_a   1.000
_cell.length_b   1.000
_cell.length_c   1.000
_cell.angle_alpha   90.00
_cell.angle_beta   90.00
_cell.angle_gamma   90.00
#
_symmetry.space_group_name_H-M   'P 1'
#
loop_
_entity.id
_entity.type
_entity.pdbx_description
1 polymer ?
#
loop_
_entity_poly.entity_id
_entity_poly.type
_entity_poly.pdbx_seq_one_letter_code
_entity_poly.pdbx_strand_id
1 'polypeptide(L)'
;MVSVEDITNAVNRYLELVATGTADEIAALYAEDATVEDPVGGGEVHIGRQAIHGFYKNIENIPRATELHTLRVAGHEAAFMFSITVGGDGGKMRIEPIDVMVFNSEGKITSMKAYWSPAYVTTLP
;
A
#
# COMPACT_ATOMS: atom_id res chain seq x y z
N MET A 1 -3.42 -15.91 -16.32
CA MET A 1 -4.18 -14.64 -16.22
C MET A 1 -4.64 -14.45 -14.78
N VAL A 2 -4.49 -13.27 -14.25
CA VAL A 2 -4.91 -12.97 -12.90
C VAL A 2 -6.42 -12.69 -12.89
N SER A 3 -7.13 -13.27 -11.92
CA SER A 3 -8.59 -13.12 -11.80
C SER A 3 -8.94 -12.00 -10.82
N VAL A 4 -10.22 -11.59 -10.82
CA VAL A 4 -10.74 -10.65 -9.82
C VAL A 4 -10.51 -11.18 -8.41
N GLU A 5 -10.72 -12.47 -8.21
CA GLU A 5 -10.49 -13.10 -6.91
C GLU A 5 -9.01 -13.04 -6.51
N ASP A 6 -8.09 -13.31 -7.45
CA ASP A 6 -6.67 -13.23 -7.17
C ASP A 6 -6.25 -11.82 -6.76
N ILE A 7 -6.78 -10.81 -7.47
CA ILE A 7 -6.47 -9.41 -7.15
C ILE A 7 -7.06 -9.02 -5.80
N THR A 8 -8.29 -9.43 -5.52
CA THR A 8 -8.93 -9.16 -4.23
C THR A 8 -8.11 -9.75 -3.08
N ASN A 9 -7.67 -11.00 -3.23
CA ASN A 9 -6.84 -11.66 -2.23
C ASN A 9 -5.49 -10.95 -2.07
N ALA A 10 -4.91 -10.48 -3.18
CA ALA A 10 -3.64 -9.77 -3.15
C ALA A 10 -3.76 -8.44 -2.40
N VAL A 11 -4.85 -7.69 -2.60
CA VAL A 11 -5.10 -6.44 -1.89
C VAL A 11 -5.25 -6.70 -0.38
N ASN A 12 -6.02 -7.72 -0.02
CA ASN A 12 -6.20 -8.07 1.39
C ASN A 12 -4.87 -8.51 2.02
N ARG A 13 -4.06 -9.27 1.30
CA ARG A 13 -2.74 -9.67 1.77
C ARG A 13 -1.81 -8.48 1.95
N TYR A 14 -1.85 -7.54 0.99
CA TYR A 14 -1.07 -6.32 1.07
C TYR A 14 -1.42 -5.54 2.34
N LEU A 15 -2.70 -5.32 2.60
CA LEU A 15 -3.13 -4.56 3.78
C LEU A 15 -2.77 -5.28 5.08
N GLU A 16 -2.86 -6.60 5.11
CA GLU A 16 -2.44 -7.40 6.25
C GLU A 16 -0.94 -7.22 6.53
N LEU A 17 -0.10 -7.28 5.48
CA LEU A 17 1.34 -7.13 5.63
C LEU A 17 1.73 -5.68 5.93
N VAL A 18 1.03 -4.70 5.38
CA VAL A 18 1.26 -3.30 5.75
C VAL A 18 0.98 -3.09 7.24
N ALA A 19 0.01 -3.80 7.78
CA ALA A 19 -0.33 -3.70 9.20
C ALA A 19 0.71 -4.39 10.11
N THR A 20 1.16 -5.58 9.74
CA THR A 20 1.94 -6.42 10.68
C THR A 20 3.15 -7.11 10.07
N GLY A 21 3.41 -6.94 8.77
CA GLY A 21 4.49 -7.63 8.10
C GLY A 21 5.79 -6.88 8.08
N THR A 22 6.77 -7.48 7.44
CA THR A 22 8.09 -6.89 7.25
C THR A 22 8.20 -6.23 5.88
N ALA A 23 9.19 -5.36 5.72
CA ALA A 23 9.47 -4.75 4.42
C ALA A 23 9.80 -5.82 3.36
N ASP A 24 10.49 -6.89 3.75
CA ASP A 24 10.78 -8.01 2.83
C ASP A 24 9.49 -8.66 2.32
N GLU A 25 8.55 -8.92 3.22
CA GLU A 25 7.28 -9.55 2.85
C GLU A 25 6.45 -8.65 1.94
N ILE A 26 6.41 -7.36 2.23
CA ILE A 26 5.67 -6.41 1.40
C ILE A 26 6.32 -6.29 0.02
N ALA A 27 7.63 -6.10 -0.03
CA ALA A 27 8.35 -5.97 -1.29
C ALA A 27 8.18 -7.20 -2.18
N ALA A 28 8.04 -8.39 -1.59
CA ALA A 28 7.85 -9.64 -2.34
C ALA A 28 6.53 -9.68 -3.11
N LEU A 29 5.57 -8.82 -2.79
CA LEU A 29 4.31 -8.72 -3.53
C LEU A 29 4.47 -7.97 -4.85
N TYR A 30 5.56 -7.23 -5.01
CA TYR A 30 5.81 -6.37 -6.16
C TYR A 30 6.65 -7.10 -7.20
N ALA A 31 6.44 -6.76 -8.47
CA ALA A 31 7.33 -7.18 -9.55
C ALA A 31 8.69 -6.51 -9.37
N GLU A 32 9.72 -7.09 -9.96
CA GLU A 32 11.10 -6.64 -9.78
C GLU A 32 11.33 -5.19 -10.21
N ASP A 33 10.63 -4.77 -11.27
CA ASP A 33 10.74 -3.42 -11.84
C ASP A 33 9.54 -2.53 -11.51
N ALA A 34 8.79 -2.88 -10.49
CA ALA A 34 7.59 -2.14 -10.08
C ALA A 34 7.91 -0.72 -9.64
N THR A 35 6.86 0.12 -9.62
CA THR A 35 6.97 1.51 -9.15
C THR A 35 5.97 1.77 -8.04
N VAL A 36 6.34 2.63 -7.10
CA VAL A 36 5.48 3.11 -6.02
C VAL A 36 5.58 4.63 -5.95
N GLU A 37 4.43 5.28 -6.03
CA GLU A 37 4.33 6.74 -5.80
C GLU A 37 3.34 6.94 -4.64
N ASP A 38 3.83 7.44 -3.52
CA ASP A 38 3.04 7.51 -2.28
C ASP A 38 3.51 8.69 -1.42
N PRO A 39 2.78 9.80 -1.37
CA PRO A 39 1.57 10.07 -2.14
C PRO A 39 1.86 10.56 -3.57
N VAL A 40 0.85 10.48 -4.42
CA VAL A 40 0.93 11.08 -5.75
C VAL A 40 1.17 12.58 -5.59
N GLY A 41 2.13 13.11 -6.36
CA GLY A 41 2.49 14.52 -6.27
C GLY A 41 3.46 14.85 -5.14
N GLY A 42 3.88 13.87 -4.36
CA GLY A 42 4.83 14.06 -3.26
C GLY A 42 6.28 14.19 -3.70
N GLY A 43 6.55 14.07 -4.99
CA GLY A 43 7.85 14.35 -5.58
C GLY A 43 8.75 13.14 -5.81
N GLU A 44 8.53 12.04 -5.13
CA GLU A 44 9.41 10.87 -5.27
C GLU A 44 8.64 9.65 -5.75
N VAL A 45 9.21 8.97 -6.75
CA VAL A 45 8.72 7.68 -7.23
C VAL A 45 9.80 6.64 -6.93
N HIS A 46 9.42 5.59 -6.21
CA HIS A 46 10.34 4.50 -5.89
C HIS A 46 10.30 3.48 -7.03
N ILE A 47 11.44 3.26 -7.68
CA ILE A 47 11.53 2.39 -8.86
C ILE A 47 12.33 1.14 -8.50
N GLY A 48 11.72 -0.02 -8.69
CA GLY A 48 12.33 -1.31 -8.44
C GLY A 48 12.11 -1.82 -7.03
N ARG A 49 12.16 -3.14 -6.89
CA ARG A 49 11.84 -3.81 -5.63
C ARG A 49 12.74 -3.37 -4.48
N GLN A 50 14.01 -3.10 -4.75
CA GLN A 50 14.93 -2.68 -3.71
C GLN A 50 14.55 -1.30 -3.14
N ALA A 51 14.20 -0.35 -4.01
CA ALA A 51 13.75 0.98 -3.58
C ALA A 51 12.42 0.89 -2.83
N ILE A 52 11.53 0.02 -3.29
CA ILE A 52 10.24 -0.22 -2.64
C ILE A 52 10.46 -0.83 -1.25
N HIS A 53 11.39 -1.77 -1.12
CA HIS A 53 11.76 -2.32 0.17
C HIS A 53 12.19 -1.21 1.13
N GLY A 54 13.07 -0.32 0.67
CA GLY A 54 13.53 0.82 1.47
C GLY A 54 12.39 1.73 1.92
N PHE A 55 11.41 1.94 1.05
CA PHE A 55 10.23 2.74 1.38
C PHE A 55 9.43 2.12 2.53
N TYR A 56 9.12 0.83 2.45
CA TYR A 56 8.33 0.16 3.49
C TYR A 56 9.14 -0.09 4.77
N LYS A 57 10.48 -0.08 4.68
CA LYS A 57 11.32 -0.22 5.85
C LYS A 57 11.08 0.90 6.86
N ASN A 58 10.64 2.06 6.40
CA ASN A 58 10.37 3.21 7.25
C ASN A 58 9.23 2.97 8.24
N ILE A 59 8.32 2.05 7.97
CA ILE A 59 7.17 1.80 8.84
C ILE A 59 7.27 0.46 9.58
N GLU A 60 8.25 -0.37 9.25
CA GLU A 60 8.31 -1.76 9.73
C GLU A 60 8.27 -1.87 11.26
N ASN A 61 8.92 -0.94 11.96
CA ASN A 61 9.03 -0.98 13.41
C ASN A 61 8.08 0.00 14.12
N ILE A 62 7.16 0.61 13.38
CA ILE A 62 6.18 1.53 13.94
C ILE A 62 4.86 0.78 14.16
N PRO A 63 4.22 0.88 15.33
CA PRO A 63 2.89 0.29 15.52
C PRO A 63 1.91 0.85 14.48
N ARG A 64 1.15 -0.04 13.83
CA ARG A 64 0.25 0.38 12.77
C ARG A 64 -0.88 -0.63 12.58
N ALA A 65 -2.00 -0.14 12.05
CA ALA A 65 -3.18 -0.95 11.77
C ALA A 65 -3.82 -0.46 10.49
N THR A 66 -4.42 -1.37 9.74
CA THR A 66 -5.10 -1.03 8.49
C THR A 66 -6.53 -1.52 8.52
N GLU A 67 -7.40 -0.84 7.76
CA GLU A 67 -8.78 -1.24 7.59
C GLU A 67 -9.21 -0.93 6.16
N LEU A 68 -9.72 -1.95 5.45
CA LEU A 68 -10.23 -1.78 4.10
C LEU A 68 -11.67 -1.28 4.16
N HIS A 69 -11.98 -0.20 3.45
CA HIS A 69 -13.32 0.37 3.41
C HIS A 69 -14.06 0.05 2.12
N THR A 70 -13.40 0.18 0.97
CA THR A 70 -14.03 -0.03 -0.33
C THR A 70 -12.98 -0.53 -1.31
N LEU A 71 -13.35 -1.54 -2.09
CA LEU A 71 -12.46 -2.10 -3.11
C LEU A 71 -13.24 -2.25 -4.42
N ARG A 72 -12.62 -1.84 -5.50
CA ARG A 72 -13.11 -2.10 -6.86
C ARG A 72 -11.99 -2.69 -7.68
N VAL A 73 -12.29 -3.74 -8.41
CA VAL A 73 -11.35 -4.42 -9.31
C VAL A 73 -11.90 -4.34 -10.72
N ALA A 74 -11.08 -3.89 -11.65
CA ALA A 74 -11.46 -3.82 -13.06
C ALA A 74 -10.23 -4.13 -13.90
N GLY A 75 -10.35 -5.05 -14.86
CA GLY A 75 -9.22 -5.49 -15.66
C GLY A 75 -8.11 -6.05 -14.78
N HIS A 76 -6.92 -5.52 -14.93
CA HIS A 76 -5.75 -5.90 -14.13
C HIS A 76 -5.45 -4.91 -13.00
N GLU A 77 -6.43 -4.10 -12.59
CA GLU A 77 -6.21 -3.03 -11.64
C GLU A 77 -7.17 -3.12 -10.47
N ALA A 78 -6.74 -2.57 -9.36
CA ALA A 78 -7.56 -2.42 -8.16
C ALA A 78 -7.46 -1.00 -7.67
N ALA A 79 -8.59 -0.42 -7.28
CA ALA A 79 -8.65 0.87 -6.62
C ALA A 79 -9.37 0.64 -5.29
N PHE A 80 -8.75 1.08 -4.20
CA PHE A 80 -9.34 0.81 -2.89
C PHE A 80 -9.09 1.93 -1.91
N MET A 81 -10.14 2.22 -1.14
CA MET A 81 -10.06 3.17 -0.03
C MET A 81 -9.84 2.38 1.25
N PHE A 82 -8.84 2.79 2.02
CA PHE A 82 -8.54 2.16 3.29
C PHE A 82 -8.03 3.20 4.26
N SER A 83 -7.90 2.84 5.51
CA SER A 83 -7.21 3.67 6.49
C SER A 83 -6.00 2.93 7.02
N ILE A 84 -4.94 3.68 7.31
CA ILE A 84 -3.80 3.20 8.06
C ILE A 84 -3.61 4.12 9.26
N THR A 85 -3.58 3.53 10.44
CA THR A 85 -3.31 4.25 11.68
C THR A 85 -1.90 3.91 12.11
N VAL A 86 -1.06 4.91 12.29
CA VAL A 86 0.34 4.74 12.67
C VAL A 86 0.62 5.47 13.97
N GLY A 87 1.51 4.91 14.80
CA GLY A 87 1.94 5.52 16.04
C GLY A 87 1.53 4.72 17.26
N GLY A 88 1.96 5.18 18.41
CA GLY A 88 1.74 4.51 19.69
C GLY A 88 1.50 5.51 20.81
N ASP A 89 2.15 5.31 21.95
CA ASP A 89 1.91 6.09 23.16
C ASP A 89 2.13 7.59 23.02
N GLY A 90 2.97 8.02 22.08
CA GLY A 90 3.24 9.44 21.83
C GLY A 90 2.23 10.12 20.92
N GLY A 91 1.18 9.43 20.52
CA GLY A 91 0.16 9.93 19.60
C GLY A 91 0.08 9.10 18.34
N LYS A 92 -1.06 9.19 17.68
CA LYS A 92 -1.36 8.42 16.47
C LYS A 92 -1.82 9.33 15.36
N MET A 93 -1.56 8.90 14.13
CA MET A 93 -2.12 9.53 12.93
C MET A 93 -2.87 8.47 12.14
N ARG A 94 -4.01 8.87 11.59
CA ARG A 94 -4.76 8.05 10.65
C ARG A 94 -4.72 8.71 9.28
N ILE A 95 -4.30 7.96 8.29
CA ILE A 95 -4.26 8.40 6.90
C ILE A 95 -5.31 7.59 6.14
N GLU A 96 -6.09 8.26 5.30
CA GLU A 96 -7.18 7.64 4.55
C GLU A 96 -6.96 7.83 3.05
N PRO A 97 -6.05 7.07 2.44
CA PRO A 97 -5.75 7.19 1.03
C PRO A 97 -6.69 6.36 0.16
N ILE A 98 -6.63 6.62 -1.14
CA ILE A 98 -7.10 5.69 -2.15
C ILE A 98 -5.86 5.20 -2.87
N ASP A 99 -5.65 3.89 -2.88
CA ASP A 99 -4.55 3.28 -3.62
C ASP A 99 -5.06 2.71 -4.93
N VAL A 100 -4.26 2.85 -5.98
CA VAL A 100 -4.50 2.21 -7.27
C VAL A 100 -3.32 1.32 -7.58
N MET A 101 -3.60 0.03 -7.78
CA MET A 101 -2.60 -0.97 -8.09
C MET A 101 -2.84 -1.57 -9.46
N VAL A 102 -1.76 -1.81 -10.20
CA VAL A 102 -1.77 -2.55 -11.46
C VAL A 102 -1.03 -3.86 -11.23
N PHE A 103 -1.58 -4.96 -11.74
CA PHE A 103 -1.03 -6.30 -11.55
C PHE A 103 -0.62 -6.89 -12.89
N ASN A 104 0.44 -7.71 -12.89
CA ASN A 104 0.82 -8.48 -14.07
C ASN A 104 0.11 -9.85 -14.07
N SER A 105 0.35 -10.63 -15.10
CA SER A 105 -0.29 -11.95 -15.26
C SER A 105 0.10 -12.95 -14.19
N GLU A 106 1.19 -12.70 -13.47
CA GLU A 106 1.64 -13.54 -12.37
C GLU A 106 1.06 -13.13 -11.03
N GLY A 107 0.24 -12.07 -11.01
CA GLY A 107 -0.37 -11.57 -9.78
C GLY A 107 0.54 -10.65 -8.97
N LYS A 108 1.65 -10.20 -9.53
CA LYS A 108 2.53 -9.25 -8.86
C LYS A 108 2.10 -7.82 -9.16
N ILE A 109 2.32 -6.94 -8.19
CA ILE A 109 2.01 -5.51 -8.36
C ILE A 109 3.12 -4.90 -9.22
N THR A 110 2.74 -4.25 -10.33
CA THR A 110 3.70 -3.56 -11.20
C THR A 110 3.71 -2.06 -10.96
N SER A 111 2.61 -1.52 -10.42
CA SER A 111 2.51 -0.08 -10.11
C SER A 111 1.58 0.10 -8.94
N MET A 112 1.96 0.94 -8.00
CA MET A 112 1.07 1.37 -6.92
C MET A 112 1.16 2.89 -6.82
N LYS A 113 -0.01 3.53 -6.81
CA LYS A 113 -0.13 4.96 -6.58
C LYS A 113 -1.08 5.19 -5.42
N ALA A 114 -0.64 5.97 -4.44
CA ALA A 114 -1.46 6.28 -3.28
C ALA A 114 -1.88 7.76 -3.35
N TYR A 115 -3.19 7.98 -3.37
CA TYR A 115 -3.77 9.31 -3.50
C TYR A 115 -4.18 9.81 -2.12
N TRP A 116 -3.38 10.69 -1.54
CA TRP A 116 -3.68 11.37 -0.28
C TRP A 116 -2.86 12.64 -0.14
N SER A 117 -3.31 13.49 0.74
CA SER A 117 -2.65 14.75 1.07
C SER A 117 -2.95 15.03 2.56
N PRO A 118 -2.39 16.10 3.15
CA PRO A 118 -2.69 16.44 4.54
C PRO A 118 -4.18 16.55 4.87
N ALA A 119 -5.03 16.84 3.86
CA ALA A 119 -6.48 16.88 4.05
C ALA A 119 -7.07 15.54 4.50
N TYR A 120 -6.37 14.43 4.25
CA TYR A 120 -6.84 13.07 4.55
C TYR A 120 -6.06 12.46 5.73
N VAL A 121 -5.41 13.31 6.51
CA VAL A 121 -4.66 12.88 7.70
C VAL A 121 -5.37 13.43 8.93
N THR A 122 -5.67 12.55 9.88
CA THR A 122 -6.29 12.91 11.15
C THR A 122 -5.34 12.59 12.28
N THR A 123 -5.09 13.56 13.16
CA THR A 123 -4.33 13.32 14.38
C THR A 123 -5.27 12.77 15.43
N LEU A 124 -4.90 11.66 16.05
CA LEU A 124 -5.70 10.99 17.07
C LEU A 124 -5.11 11.24 18.45
N PRO A 125 -5.98 11.28 19.52
CA PRO A 125 -5.51 11.43 20.89
C PRO A 125 -4.53 10.33 21.30
#